data_67eba1150225b31cce0bd904ecd413da
#
_entry.id   67eba1150225b31cce0bd904ecd413da
#
_cell.length_a   1.000
_cell.length_b   1.000
_cell.length_c   1.000
_cell.angle_alpha   90.00
_cell.angle_beta   90.00
_cell.angle_gamma   90.00
#
_symmetry.space_group_name_H-M   'P 1'
#
loop_
_entity.id
_entity.type
_entity.pdbx_description
1 polymer ?
#
loop_
_entity_poly.entity_id
_entity_poly.type
_entity_poly.pdbx_seq_one_letter_code
_entity_poly.pdbx_strand_id
1 'polypeptide(L)'
;GDVEKGFADSDYTFKGTFSTQMVEQASLEPHAAIAEWDPNERVTLHSSLGRITLGRADLARVLVMPINRIRIVATVVGGNFGGKNEITHEPILALLAKKTGRPVKGVYSREDEFISSTTRHPFIMKYKTGMSKEGKIMARTVRLICDGGAYCSWSDTTLSKACILSAGPYNIDNLRVEACAVYTNKTMTGAMRGFGAPQVCFAYESHMDDMAKELGIDPLEIRLINAFREGSLSPTGQVLESVVIKDSLLMATERFGWKE
;
A
#
# COMPACT_ATOMS: atom_id res chain seq x y z
N GLY A 1 -0.19 12.14 -22.92
CA GLY A 1 -1.24 12.91 -23.55
C GLY A 1 -1.33 14.34 -23.03
N ASP A 2 -2.32 15.07 -23.49
CA ASP A 2 -2.60 16.45 -23.07
C ASP A 2 -3.89 16.48 -22.23
N VAL A 3 -3.74 16.66 -20.93
CA VAL A 3 -4.86 16.60 -19.98
C VAL A 3 -5.83 17.77 -20.16
N GLU A 4 -5.33 18.97 -20.47
CA GLU A 4 -6.19 20.16 -20.66
C GLU A 4 -7.05 20.00 -21.93
N LYS A 5 -6.44 19.53 -23.02
CA LYS A 5 -7.17 19.19 -24.24
C LYS A 5 -8.19 18.08 -23.99
N GLY A 6 -7.79 17.00 -23.29
CA GLY A 6 -8.70 15.90 -22.98
C GLY A 6 -9.92 16.34 -22.16
N PHE A 7 -9.76 17.31 -21.25
CA PHE A 7 -10.92 17.91 -20.55
C PHE A 7 -11.75 18.83 -21.44
N ALA A 8 -11.13 19.58 -22.35
CA ALA A 8 -11.86 20.43 -23.30
C ALA A 8 -12.71 19.61 -24.28
N ASP A 9 -12.22 18.42 -24.65
CA ASP A 9 -12.89 17.47 -25.55
C ASP A 9 -13.94 16.59 -24.82
N SER A 10 -14.11 16.75 -23.50
CA SER A 10 -15.06 15.96 -22.70
C SER A 10 -16.45 16.59 -22.68
N ASP A 11 -17.51 15.77 -22.79
CA ASP A 11 -18.89 16.20 -22.63
C ASP A 11 -19.27 16.45 -21.17
N TYR A 12 -18.68 15.65 -20.25
CA TYR A 12 -18.96 15.71 -18.81
C TYR A 12 -17.67 15.73 -18.01
N THR A 13 -17.72 16.36 -16.84
CA THR A 13 -16.61 16.35 -15.87
C THR A 13 -17.12 15.99 -14.49
N PHE A 14 -16.58 14.91 -13.95
CA PHE A 14 -16.90 14.38 -12.62
C PHE A 14 -15.75 14.63 -11.64
N LYS A 15 -16.09 14.88 -10.39
CA LYS A 15 -15.11 15.05 -9.30
C LYS A 15 -15.50 14.18 -8.12
N GLY A 16 -14.52 13.46 -7.55
CA GLY A 16 -14.69 12.66 -6.34
C GLY A 16 -13.56 12.91 -5.35
N THR A 17 -13.87 12.85 -4.06
CA THR A 17 -12.88 12.84 -2.98
C THR A 17 -13.13 11.64 -2.11
N PHE A 18 -12.12 10.77 -2.00
CA PHE A 18 -12.17 9.53 -1.25
C PHE A 18 -11.12 9.56 -0.16
N SER A 19 -11.41 8.96 0.98
CA SER A 19 -10.46 8.85 2.09
C SER A 19 -10.45 7.44 2.65
N THR A 20 -9.27 7.02 3.12
CA THR A 20 -9.09 5.78 3.86
C THR A 20 -8.52 6.07 5.22
N GLN A 21 -8.90 5.26 6.21
CA GLN A 21 -8.38 5.39 7.57
C GLN A 21 -7.06 4.63 7.76
N MET A 22 -6.45 4.88 8.91
CA MET A 22 -5.35 4.10 9.45
C MET A 22 -5.87 2.71 9.84
N VAL A 23 -5.15 1.65 9.48
CA VAL A 23 -5.52 0.26 9.78
C VAL A 23 -4.27 -0.50 10.21
N GLU A 24 -4.31 -1.17 11.35
CA GLU A 24 -3.27 -2.08 11.81
C GLU A 24 -3.45 -3.47 11.14
N GLN A 25 -2.35 -4.21 10.94
CA GLN A 25 -2.32 -5.48 10.22
C GLN A 25 -3.04 -6.62 10.95
N ALA A 26 -3.19 -6.52 12.27
CA ALA A 26 -3.87 -7.46 13.16
C ALA A 26 -3.42 -8.92 12.97
N SER A 27 -2.10 -9.13 12.82
CA SER A 27 -1.52 -10.47 12.77
C SER A 27 -1.91 -11.26 14.01
N LEU A 28 -2.26 -12.56 13.86
CA LEU A 28 -2.68 -13.39 15.00
C LEU A 28 -1.58 -13.48 16.04
N GLU A 29 -0.34 -13.67 15.62
CA GLU A 29 0.85 -13.57 16.47
C GLU A 29 1.29 -12.10 16.56
N PRO A 30 1.34 -11.49 17.77
CA PRO A 30 1.94 -10.17 17.97
C PRO A 30 3.45 -10.17 17.72
N HIS A 31 4.11 -9.01 17.75
CA HIS A 31 5.56 -8.93 17.72
C HIS A 31 6.16 -9.66 18.92
N ALA A 32 7.10 -10.56 18.64
CA ALA A 32 7.75 -11.37 19.65
C ALA A 32 9.24 -11.56 19.32
N ALA A 33 10.09 -11.40 20.31
CA ALA A 33 11.52 -11.66 20.16
C ALA A 33 12.17 -12.11 21.47
N ILE A 34 13.31 -12.81 21.34
CA ILE A 34 14.24 -13.14 22.43
C ILE A 34 15.62 -12.66 21.99
N ALA A 35 16.31 -11.91 22.84
CA ALA A 35 17.67 -11.46 22.61
C ALA A 35 18.61 -12.10 23.64
N GLU A 36 19.80 -12.52 23.20
CA GLU A 36 20.87 -13.02 24.04
C GLU A 36 22.25 -12.58 23.54
N TRP A 37 23.21 -12.41 24.43
CA TRP A 37 24.58 -12.07 24.11
C TRP A 37 25.53 -13.21 24.48
N ASP A 38 26.51 -13.46 23.61
CA ASP A 38 27.61 -14.36 23.89
C ASP A 38 28.80 -13.63 24.54
N PRO A 39 29.79 -14.38 25.15
CA PRO A 39 30.97 -13.76 25.73
C PRO A 39 31.87 -12.97 24.75
N ASN A 40 31.70 -13.17 23.44
CA ASN A 40 32.45 -12.48 22.38
C ASN A 40 31.75 -11.19 21.93
N GLU A 41 30.80 -10.69 22.68
CA GLU A 41 29.99 -9.51 22.36
C GLU A 41 29.23 -9.62 21.04
N ARG A 42 28.70 -10.81 20.74
CA ARG A 42 27.74 -11.01 19.65
C ARG A 42 26.33 -11.11 20.20
N VAL A 43 25.37 -10.52 19.52
CA VAL A 43 23.95 -10.63 19.85
C VAL A 43 23.25 -11.57 18.90
N THR A 44 22.48 -12.49 19.45
CA THR A 44 21.53 -13.34 18.71
C THR A 44 20.11 -12.96 19.10
N LEU A 45 19.27 -12.71 18.09
CA LEU A 45 17.85 -12.49 18.28
C LEU A 45 17.08 -13.61 17.58
N HIS A 46 16.16 -14.23 18.29
CA HIS A 46 15.09 -15.04 17.73
C HIS A 46 13.87 -14.14 17.66
N SER A 47 13.39 -13.80 16.44
CA SER A 47 12.34 -12.81 16.27
C SER A 47 11.33 -13.23 15.21
N SER A 48 10.08 -12.78 15.39
CA SER A 48 9.01 -12.88 14.41
C SER A 48 9.15 -11.85 13.25
N LEU A 49 10.31 -11.22 13.12
CA LEU A 49 10.62 -10.23 12.09
C LEU A 49 10.52 -10.83 10.67
N GLY A 50 9.79 -10.18 9.79
CA GLY A 50 9.56 -10.66 8.43
C GLY A 50 10.67 -10.34 7.43
N ARG A 51 11.56 -9.37 7.73
CA ARG A 51 12.66 -8.94 6.87
C ARG A 51 14.01 -8.97 7.57
N ILE A 52 14.53 -10.15 7.80
CA ILE A 52 15.70 -10.42 8.63
C ILE A 52 16.94 -9.64 8.17
N THR A 53 17.23 -9.60 6.87
CA THR A 53 18.42 -8.95 6.32
C THR A 53 18.40 -7.44 6.58
N LEU A 54 17.28 -6.78 6.34
CA LEU A 54 17.12 -5.36 6.64
C LEU A 54 17.10 -5.08 8.13
N GLY A 55 16.32 -5.85 8.90
CA GLY A 55 16.27 -5.70 10.34
C GLY A 55 17.65 -5.89 11.00
N ARG A 56 18.49 -6.78 10.46
CA ARG A 56 19.88 -6.93 10.90
C ARG A 56 20.71 -5.67 10.64
N ALA A 57 20.54 -5.05 9.48
CA ALA A 57 21.23 -3.80 9.13
C ALA A 57 20.74 -2.62 10.00
N ASP A 58 19.43 -2.54 10.24
CA ASP A 58 18.85 -1.50 11.07
C ASP A 58 19.26 -1.67 12.54
N LEU A 59 19.28 -2.90 13.04
CA LEU A 59 19.76 -3.21 14.39
C LEU A 59 21.23 -2.83 14.56
N ALA A 60 22.07 -3.06 13.54
CA ALA A 60 23.49 -2.67 13.56
C ALA A 60 23.65 -1.15 13.70
N ARG A 61 22.80 -0.37 13.03
CA ARG A 61 22.78 1.10 13.13
C ARG A 61 22.35 1.56 14.52
N VAL A 62 21.25 1.01 15.03
CA VAL A 62 20.68 1.39 16.33
C VAL A 62 21.60 1.03 17.50
N LEU A 63 22.21 -0.16 17.45
CA LEU A 63 23.14 -0.62 18.50
C LEU A 63 24.58 -0.10 18.32
N VAL A 64 24.83 0.64 17.23
CA VAL A 64 26.16 1.19 16.87
C VAL A 64 27.23 0.09 16.90
N MET A 65 26.97 -1.04 16.24
CA MET A 65 27.86 -2.18 16.24
C MET A 65 28.02 -2.80 14.85
N PRO A 66 29.16 -3.50 14.59
CA PRO A 66 29.38 -4.17 13.31
C PRO A 66 28.31 -5.22 13.02
N ILE A 67 27.79 -5.25 11.80
CA ILE A 67 26.71 -6.13 11.36
C ILE A 67 27.07 -7.63 11.51
N ASN A 68 28.36 -7.99 11.41
CA ASN A 68 28.83 -9.36 11.58
C ASN A 68 28.79 -9.86 13.04
N ARG A 69 28.51 -8.97 14.01
CA ARG A 69 28.27 -9.32 15.41
C ARG A 69 26.79 -9.50 15.74
N ILE A 70 25.91 -9.36 14.75
CA ILE A 70 24.47 -9.52 14.92
C ILE A 70 24.01 -10.74 14.13
N ARG A 71 23.29 -11.63 14.82
CA ARG A 71 22.59 -12.76 14.23
C ARG A 71 21.09 -12.61 14.49
N ILE A 72 20.27 -12.66 13.46
CA ILE A 72 18.82 -12.78 13.59
C ILE A 72 18.40 -14.14 13.06
N VAL A 73 17.70 -14.89 13.89
CA VAL A 73 17.13 -16.20 13.58
C VAL A 73 15.64 -16.00 13.31
N ALA A 74 15.22 -16.32 12.10
CA ALA A 74 13.80 -16.35 11.76
C ALA A 74 13.12 -17.46 12.54
N THR A 75 12.07 -17.14 13.24
CA THR A 75 11.13 -18.12 13.80
C THR A 75 10.01 -18.39 12.80
N VAL A 76 9.14 -19.34 13.07
CA VAL A 76 7.85 -19.44 12.35
C VAL A 76 7.04 -18.20 12.69
N VAL A 77 6.56 -17.49 11.67
CA VAL A 77 5.86 -16.20 11.84
C VAL A 77 4.36 -16.41 11.68
N GLY A 78 3.60 -16.12 12.73
CA GLY A 78 2.15 -16.26 12.80
C GLY A 78 1.36 -15.09 12.20
N GLY A 79 1.77 -14.65 11.01
CA GLY A 79 1.23 -13.51 10.27
C GLY A 79 2.17 -12.31 10.30
N ASN A 80 2.24 -11.60 9.16
CA ASN A 80 3.06 -10.39 9.00
C ASN A 80 2.27 -9.30 8.26
N PHE A 81 1.77 -9.57 7.07
CA PHE A 81 1.04 -8.64 6.19
C PHE A 81 1.72 -7.28 5.97
N GLY A 82 3.01 -7.17 6.33
CA GLY A 82 3.83 -5.96 6.30
C GLY A 82 4.14 -5.36 7.66
N GLY A 83 3.38 -5.65 8.71
CA GLY A 83 3.54 -5.07 10.05
C GLY A 83 4.84 -5.44 10.76
N LYS A 84 5.41 -6.60 10.44
CA LYS A 84 6.67 -7.08 11.03
C LYS A 84 7.88 -6.88 10.11
N ASN A 85 7.87 -5.83 9.30
CA ASN A 85 8.98 -5.54 8.38
C ASN A 85 10.07 -4.67 9.02
N GLU A 86 9.72 -3.83 9.97
CA GLU A 86 10.62 -2.97 10.73
C GLU A 86 11.00 -3.62 12.07
N ILE A 87 12.18 -3.27 12.58
CA ILE A 87 12.52 -3.55 13.98
C ILE A 87 11.67 -2.66 14.90
N THR A 88 11.14 -3.23 15.97
CA THR A 88 10.31 -2.51 16.96
C THR A 88 10.93 -2.56 18.34
N HIS A 89 10.74 -3.64 19.06
CA HIS A 89 11.26 -3.85 20.41
C HIS A 89 12.60 -4.63 20.45
N GLU A 90 13.05 -5.18 19.31
CA GLU A 90 14.29 -5.95 19.23
C GLU A 90 15.53 -5.19 19.77
N PRO A 91 15.73 -3.89 19.45
CA PRO A 91 16.86 -3.12 20.02
C PRO A 91 16.79 -3.00 21.53
N ILE A 92 15.59 -2.84 22.09
CA ILE A 92 15.35 -2.72 23.52
C ILE A 92 15.72 -4.04 24.21
N LEU A 93 15.25 -5.16 23.67
CA LEU A 93 15.56 -6.49 24.20
C LEU A 93 17.05 -6.79 24.13
N ALA A 94 17.73 -6.42 23.04
CA ALA A 94 19.17 -6.57 22.90
C ALA A 94 19.93 -5.78 23.99
N LEU A 95 19.55 -4.53 24.24
CA LEU A 95 20.18 -3.71 25.29
C LEU A 95 19.90 -4.25 26.69
N LEU A 96 18.69 -4.69 26.97
CA LEU A 96 18.32 -5.30 28.26
C LEU A 96 19.06 -6.61 28.47
N ALA A 97 19.19 -7.46 27.46
CA ALA A 97 19.95 -8.70 27.54
C ALA A 97 21.42 -8.43 27.80
N LYS A 98 22.03 -7.40 27.18
CA LYS A 98 23.41 -6.99 27.48
C LYS A 98 23.55 -6.54 28.92
N LYS A 99 22.64 -5.68 29.39
CA LYS A 99 22.69 -5.11 30.74
C LYS A 99 22.50 -6.16 31.85
N THR A 100 21.65 -7.14 31.60
CA THR A 100 21.34 -8.19 32.61
C THR A 100 22.27 -9.38 32.55
N GLY A 101 23.03 -9.57 31.46
CA GLY A 101 23.85 -10.76 31.21
C GLY A 101 23.02 -12.05 31.04
N ARG A 102 21.73 -11.91 30.71
CA ARG A 102 20.76 -13.03 30.57
C ARG A 102 19.92 -12.86 29.30
N PRO A 103 19.39 -13.94 28.70
CA PRO A 103 18.41 -13.83 27.65
C PRO A 103 17.17 -13.07 28.12
N VAL A 104 16.68 -12.14 27.27
CA VAL A 104 15.48 -11.34 27.53
C VAL A 104 14.46 -11.57 26.43
N LYS A 105 13.25 -11.94 26.82
CA LYS A 105 12.09 -12.14 25.95
C LYS A 105 11.13 -10.94 26.06
N GLY A 106 10.62 -10.47 24.93
CA GLY A 106 9.51 -9.52 24.83
C GLY A 106 8.46 -10.03 23.88
N VAL A 107 7.21 -9.80 24.24
CA VAL A 107 6.03 -10.09 23.40
C VAL A 107 5.09 -8.92 23.59
N TYR A 108 4.64 -8.32 22.49
CA TYR A 108 3.61 -7.28 22.54
C TYR A 108 2.26 -7.87 22.98
N SER A 109 1.52 -7.12 23.78
CA SER A 109 0.09 -7.35 23.92
C SER A 109 -0.64 -6.95 22.63
N ARG A 110 -1.92 -7.28 22.50
CA ARG A 110 -2.71 -6.83 21.37
C ARG A 110 -2.90 -5.31 21.37
N GLU A 111 -2.99 -4.71 22.55
CA GLU A 111 -3.03 -3.26 22.73
C GLU A 111 -1.74 -2.59 22.28
N ASP A 112 -0.57 -3.17 22.62
CA ASP A 112 0.73 -2.66 22.16
C ASP A 112 0.84 -2.66 20.65
N GLU A 113 0.33 -3.71 19.97
CA GLU A 113 0.30 -3.78 18.50
C GLU A 113 -0.46 -2.58 17.91
N PHE A 114 -1.64 -2.28 18.42
CA PHE A 114 -2.46 -1.18 17.91
C PHE A 114 -1.89 0.21 18.22
N ILE A 115 -1.12 0.36 19.29
CA ILE A 115 -0.59 1.65 19.73
C ILE A 115 0.79 1.95 19.13
N SER A 116 1.65 0.93 19.02
CA SER A 116 3.09 1.13 18.75
C SER A 116 3.61 0.47 17.48
N SER A 117 2.86 -0.42 16.82
CA SER A 117 3.28 -0.96 15.53
C SER A 117 2.98 -0.02 14.37
N THR A 118 3.59 -0.30 13.21
CA THR A 118 3.29 0.45 11.98
C THR A 118 1.91 0.10 11.44
N THR A 119 1.27 1.05 10.75
CA THR A 119 -0.07 0.90 10.22
C THR A 119 -0.13 1.15 8.72
N ARG A 120 -1.24 0.81 8.09
CA ARG A 120 -1.57 1.23 6.72
C ARG A 120 -1.64 2.75 6.63
N HIS A 121 -1.02 3.31 5.61
CA HIS A 121 -1.11 4.74 5.31
C HIS A 121 -2.55 5.16 5.04
N PRO A 122 -3.10 6.14 5.77
CA PRO A 122 -4.31 6.84 5.35
C PRO A 122 -4.05 7.68 4.11
N PHE A 123 -5.03 7.74 3.23
CA PHE A 123 -4.97 8.57 2.02
C PHE A 123 -6.17 9.51 1.93
N ILE A 124 -5.92 10.70 1.38
CA ILE A 124 -6.95 11.55 0.79
C ILE A 124 -6.69 11.58 -0.71
N MET A 125 -7.68 11.15 -1.49
CA MET A 125 -7.55 10.92 -2.93
C MET A 125 -8.60 11.75 -3.68
N LYS A 126 -8.15 12.69 -4.49
CA LYS A 126 -9.02 13.57 -5.28
C LYS A 126 -8.92 13.18 -6.74
N TYR A 127 -10.04 12.83 -7.31
CA TYR A 127 -10.19 12.48 -8.73
C TYR A 127 -10.98 13.55 -9.46
N LYS A 128 -10.54 13.89 -10.67
CA LYS A 128 -11.32 14.65 -11.66
C LYS A 128 -11.22 13.88 -12.97
N THR A 129 -12.35 13.50 -13.55
CA THR A 129 -12.42 12.69 -14.77
C THR A 129 -13.33 13.36 -15.79
N GLY A 130 -12.82 13.56 -17.00
CA GLY A 130 -13.58 13.98 -18.18
C GLY A 130 -14.04 12.77 -18.96
N MET A 131 -15.30 12.73 -19.38
CA MET A 131 -15.90 11.63 -20.12
C MET A 131 -16.70 12.11 -21.32
N SER A 132 -16.78 11.26 -22.36
CA SER A 132 -17.73 11.44 -23.46
C SER A 132 -19.13 10.98 -23.05
N LYS A 133 -20.14 11.32 -23.87
CA LYS A 133 -21.55 10.88 -23.69
C LYS A 133 -21.69 9.35 -23.67
N GLU A 134 -20.82 8.65 -24.40
CA GLU A 134 -20.81 7.19 -24.49
C GLU A 134 -20.08 6.52 -23.30
N GLY A 135 -19.63 7.30 -22.32
CA GLY A 135 -18.94 6.77 -21.13
C GLY A 135 -17.45 6.46 -21.32
N LYS A 136 -16.80 6.98 -22.39
CA LYS A 136 -15.34 6.86 -22.57
C LYS A 136 -14.61 7.90 -21.74
N ILE A 137 -13.57 7.48 -21.02
CA ILE A 137 -12.67 8.40 -20.28
C ILE A 137 -11.77 9.14 -21.28
N MET A 138 -11.89 10.47 -21.31
CA MET A 138 -11.12 11.36 -22.17
C MET A 138 -9.87 11.92 -21.45
N ALA A 139 -10.02 12.26 -20.18
CA ALA A 139 -8.93 12.75 -19.34
C ALA A 139 -9.16 12.39 -17.87
N ARG A 140 -8.07 12.27 -17.09
CA ARG A 140 -8.14 12.12 -15.63
C ARG A 140 -7.00 12.85 -14.95
N THR A 141 -7.32 13.59 -13.89
CA THR A 141 -6.33 14.05 -12.92
C THR A 141 -6.57 13.39 -11.58
N VAL A 142 -5.48 12.98 -10.93
CA VAL A 142 -5.51 12.36 -9.61
C VAL A 142 -4.55 13.11 -8.71
N ARG A 143 -5.00 13.49 -7.51
CA ARG A 143 -4.15 14.02 -6.46
C ARG A 143 -4.23 13.14 -5.23
N LEU A 144 -3.09 12.59 -4.83
CA LEU A 144 -2.94 11.70 -3.68
C LEU A 144 -2.21 12.43 -2.56
N ILE A 145 -2.78 12.42 -1.36
CA ILE A 145 -2.14 12.89 -0.15
C ILE A 145 -2.06 11.69 0.80
N CYS A 146 -0.84 11.28 1.12
CA CYS A 146 -0.53 10.12 1.95
C CYS A 146 -0.04 10.59 3.31
N ASP A 147 -0.69 10.15 4.39
CA ASP A 147 -0.23 10.43 5.76
C ASP A 147 0.85 9.40 6.16
N GLY A 148 2.08 9.88 6.35
CA GLY A 148 3.25 9.06 6.73
C GLY A 148 3.41 8.86 8.24
N GLY A 149 2.64 9.60 9.05
CA GLY A 149 2.87 9.64 10.49
C GLY A 149 4.11 10.44 10.88
N ALA A 150 4.65 10.18 12.08
CA ALA A 150 5.76 10.97 12.65
C ALA A 150 7.11 10.73 11.97
N TYR A 151 7.33 9.56 11.35
CA TYR A 151 8.59 9.17 10.71
C TYR A 151 8.34 8.49 9.38
N CYS A 152 9.35 8.46 8.51
CA CYS A 152 9.26 7.76 7.23
C CYS A 152 9.75 6.31 7.38
N SER A 153 8.88 5.35 7.03
CA SER A 153 9.22 3.96 6.80
C SER A 153 9.07 3.64 5.31
N TRP A 154 7.91 3.11 4.89
CA TRP A 154 7.63 2.71 3.50
C TRP A 154 6.76 3.71 2.74
N SER A 155 6.71 4.96 3.19
CA SER A 155 5.80 5.98 2.61
C SER A 155 6.14 6.31 1.16
N ASP A 156 7.41 6.40 0.81
CA ASP A 156 7.89 6.62 -0.56
C ASP A 156 7.47 5.49 -1.52
N THR A 157 7.72 4.25 -1.13
CA THR A 157 7.36 3.06 -1.91
C THR A 157 5.84 2.90 -2.03
N THR A 158 5.12 3.12 -0.93
CA THR A 158 3.66 3.05 -0.89
C THR A 158 3.04 4.10 -1.80
N LEU A 159 3.53 5.34 -1.73
CA LEU A 159 3.05 6.44 -2.55
C LEU A 159 3.37 6.24 -4.03
N SER A 160 4.59 5.81 -4.36
CA SER A 160 5.00 5.52 -5.75
C SER A 160 4.11 4.44 -6.37
N LYS A 161 3.83 3.37 -5.65
CA LYS A 161 2.95 2.31 -6.12
C LYS A 161 1.50 2.80 -6.28
N ALA A 162 1.01 3.61 -5.33
CA ALA A 162 -0.30 4.23 -5.43
C ALA A 162 -0.41 5.12 -6.69
N CYS A 163 0.62 5.93 -7.00
CA CYS A 163 0.67 6.75 -8.22
C CYS A 163 0.50 5.91 -9.48
N ILE A 164 1.33 4.85 -9.61
CA ILE A 164 1.32 3.98 -10.80
C ILE A 164 -0.05 3.32 -11.00
N LEU A 165 -0.71 2.93 -9.91
CA LEU A 165 -1.97 2.18 -9.95
C LEU A 165 -3.23 3.06 -9.85
N SER A 166 -3.09 4.38 -9.65
CA SER A 166 -4.22 5.28 -9.40
C SER A 166 -5.17 5.47 -10.58
N ALA A 167 -4.74 5.18 -11.79
CA ALA A 167 -5.60 5.20 -12.96
C ALA A 167 -6.60 4.04 -13.00
N GLY A 168 -6.32 2.95 -12.26
CA GLY A 168 -7.01 1.68 -12.38
C GLY A 168 -6.64 0.93 -13.66
N PRO A 169 -7.32 -0.18 -13.97
CA PRO A 169 -7.08 -0.98 -15.16
C PRO A 169 -7.77 -0.42 -16.41
N TYR A 170 -7.72 0.90 -16.58
CA TYR A 170 -8.46 1.64 -17.60
C TYR A 170 -7.53 2.33 -18.58
N ASN A 171 -7.91 2.31 -19.86
CA ASN A 171 -7.21 3.00 -20.94
C ASN A 171 -7.53 4.49 -20.90
N ILE A 172 -6.56 5.32 -20.49
CA ILE A 172 -6.70 6.76 -20.30
C ILE A 172 -5.55 7.45 -21.02
N ASP A 173 -5.83 8.06 -22.17
CA ASP A 173 -4.82 8.70 -23.01
C ASP A 173 -4.23 9.97 -22.37
N ASN A 174 -5.03 10.69 -21.58
CA ASN A 174 -4.68 11.96 -20.96
C ASN A 174 -4.75 11.85 -19.44
N LEU A 175 -3.65 11.48 -18.80
CA LEU A 175 -3.55 11.24 -17.36
C LEU A 175 -2.50 12.15 -16.72
N ARG A 176 -2.86 12.80 -15.60
CA ARG A 176 -1.92 13.47 -14.69
C ARG A 176 -2.13 12.97 -13.27
N VAL A 177 -1.06 12.53 -12.62
CA VAL A 177 -1.07 12.10 -11.22
C VAL A 177 -0.10 12.96 -10.43
N GLU A 178 -0.58 13.58 -9.36
CA GLU A 178 0.22 14.32 -8.40
C GLU A 178 0.09 13.65 -7.03
N ALA A 179 1.20 13.50 -6.33
CA ALA A 179 1.18 12.82 -5.05
C ALA A 179 2.18 13.41 -4.07
N CYS A 180 1.80 13.46 -2.80
CA CYS A 180 2.69 13.83 -1.72
C CYS A 180 2.45 12.95 -0.49
N ALA A 181 3.55 12.60 0.20
CA ALA A 181 3.52 12.07 1.56
C ALA A 181 3.79 13.19 2.54
N VAL A 182 3.04 13.25 3.62
CA VAL A 182 3.16 14.29 4.64
C VAL A 182 3.48 13.67 5.99
N TYR A 183 4.33 14.34 6.76
CA TYR A 183 4.55 14.00 8.16
C TYR A 183 3.40 14.54 9.02
N THR A 184 3.02 13.75 10.01
CA THR A 184 2.02 14.14 11.02
C THR A 184 2.44 13.65 12.40
N ASN A 185 1.78 14.14 13.46
CA ASN A 185 2.02 13.71 14.83
C ASN A 185 1.25 12.42 15.19
N LYS A 186 1.07 11.53 14.23
CA LYS A 186 0.43 10.22 14.41
C LYS A 186 1.47 9.12 14.50
N THR A 187 1.05 7.91 14.88
CA THR A 187 1.87 6.71 14.80
C THR A 187 2.43 6.54 13.37
N MET A 188 3.68 6.10 13.27
CA MET A 188 4.36 5.87 12.00
C MET A 188 3.57 4.87 11.14
N THR A 189 3.36 5.23 9.89
CA THR A 189 2.79 4.30 8.91
C THR A 189 3.90 3.51 8.22
N GLY A 190 3.61 2.27 7.89
CA GLY A 190 4.57 1.35 7.29
C GLY A 190 3.95 0.46 6.22
N ALA A 191 4.62 -0.65 5.99
CA ALA A 191 4.17 -1.61 5.01
C ALA A 191 2.86 -2.28 5.43
N MET A 192 1.90 -2.33 4.51
CA MET A 192 0.75 -3.23 4.63
C MET A 192 0.38 -3.77 3.25
N ARG A 193 -0.05 -5.04 3.22
CA ARG A 193 -0.39 -5.80 2.01
C ARG A 193 -1.06 -4.94 0.94
N GLY A 194 -0.42 -4.82 -0.24
CA GLY A 194 -0.86 -4.01 -1.37
C GLY A 194 -0.12 -2.69 -1.56
N PHE A 195 0.47 -2.05 -0.50
CA PHE A 195 1.31 -0.84 -0.62
C PHE A 195 0.64 0.26 -1.45
N GLY A 196 -0.46 0.83 -0.98
CA GLY A 196 -1.19 1.89 -1.68
C GLY A 196 -2.19 1.40 -2.73
N ALA A 197 -1.99 0.22 -3.32
CA ALA A 197 -2.92 -0.34 -4.30
C ALA A 197 -4.36 -0.47 -3.78
N PRO A 198 -4.62 -1.00 -2.57
CA PRO A 198 -6.00 -1.11 -2.06
C PRO A 198 -6.68 0.25 -1.87
N GLN A 199 -5.92 1.27 -1.44
CA GLN A 199 -6.47 2.60 -1.22
C GLN A 199 -6.93 3.25 -2.53
N VAL A 200 -6.05 3.24 -3.55
CA VAL A 200 -6.41 3.81 -4.85
C VAL A 200 -7.45 2.97 -5.59
N CYS A 201 -7.44 1.63 -5.37
CA CYS A 201 -8.47 0.73 -5.92
C CYS A 201 -9.86 1.11 -5.42
N PHE A 202 -10.02 1.29 -4.11
CA PHE A 202 -11.26 1.79 -3.54
C PHE A 202 -11.70 3.10 -4.20
N ALA A 203 -10.77 4.05 -4.36
CA ALA A 203 -11.10 5.38 -4.88
C ALA A 203 -11.50 5.35 -6.36
N TYR A 204 -10.70 4.71 -7.23
CA TYR A 204 -11.03 4.73 -8.65
C TYR A 204 -12.24 3.87 -9.00
N GLU A 205 -12.48 2.76 -8.31
CA GLU A 205 -13.65 1.93 -8.55
C GLU A 205 -14.94 2.60 -8.04
N SER A 206 -14.92 3.21 -6.84
CA SER A 206 -16.05 4.00 -6.36
C SER A 206 -16.34 5.18 -7.30
N HIS A 207 -15.31 5.84 -7.82
CA HIS A 207 -15.48 6.93 -8.78
C HIS A 207 -16.06 6.44 -10.11
N MET A 208 -15.74 5.22 -10.56
CA MET A 208 -16.36 4.60 -11.74
C MET A 208 -17.85 4.33 -11.50
N ASP A 209 -18.24 3.87 -10.31
CA ASP A 209 -19.63 3.64 -9.96
C ASP A 209 -20.44 4.94 -9.89
N ASP A 210 -19.88 5.99 -9.27
CA ASP A 210 -20.50 7.31 -9.21
C ASP A 210 -20.75 7.85 -10.61
N MET A 211 -19.75 7.77 -11.51
CA MET A 211 -19.88 8.22 -12.90
C MET A 211 -20.91 7.41 -13.70
N ALA A 212 -20.91 6.08 -13.53
CA ALA A 212 -21.89 5.20 -14.15
C ALA A 212 -23.33 5.59 -13.76
N LYS A 213 -23.54 5.80 -12.46
CA LYS A 213 -24.83 6.23 -11.90
C LYS A 213 -25.31 7.57 -12.47
N GLU A 214 -24.42 8.56 -12.52
CA GLU A 214 -24.78 9.91 -13.03
C GLU A 214 -25.05 9.90 -14.54
N LEU A 215 -24.36 9.05 -15.31
CA LEU A 215 -24.58 8.90 -16.74
C LEU A 215 -25.74 7.95 -17.08
N GLY A 216 -26.28 7.21 -16.11
CA GLY A 216 -27.31 6.18 -16.35
C GLY A 216 -26.76 4.99 -17.15
N ILE A 217 -25.46 4.72 -17.06
CA ILE A 217 -24.78 3.59 -17.72
C ILE A 217 -24.61 2.46 -16.69
N ASP A 218 -24.79 1.21 -17.12
CA ASP A 218 -24.55 0.04 -16.26
C ASP A 218 -23.09 0.04 -15.74
N PRO A 219 -22.83 -0.22 -14.44
CA PRO A 219 -21.49 -0.26 -13.87
C PRO A 219 -20.53 -1.26 -14.54
N LEU A 220 -21.03 -2.34 -15.08
CA LEU A 220 -20.24 -3.28 -15.88
C LEU A 220 -19.90 -2.65 -17.24
N GLU A 221 -20.88 -2.04 -17.91
CA GLU A 221 -20.71 -1.49 -19.25
C GLU A 221 -19.66 -0.37 -19.28
N ILE A 222 -19.70 0.57 -18.32
CA ILE A 222 -18.69 1.65 -18.24
C ILE A 222 -17.28 1.10 -18.05
N ARG A 223 -17.12 -0.04 -17.33
CA ARG A 223 -15.83 -0.73 -17.18
C ARG A 223 -15.40 -1.41 -18.47
N LEU A 224 -16.30 -2.08 -19.17
CA LEU A 224 -16.03 -2.73 -20.48
C LEU A 224 -15.61 -1.74 -21.56
N ILE A 225 -16.20 -0.52 -21.57
CA ILE A 225 -15.82 0.56 -22.48
C ILE A 225 -14.37 0.97 -22.26
N ASN A 226 -13.95 1.12 -21.01
CA ASN A 226 -12.68 1.72 -20.63
C ASN A 226 -11.56 0.73 -20.27
N ALA A 227 -11.86 -0.55 -20.07
CA ALA A 227 -10.86 -1.54 -19.64
C ALA A 227 -9.69 -1.64 -20.61
N PHE A 228 -8.50 -1.90 -20.07
CA PHE A 228 -7.32 -2.23 -20.86
C PHE A 228 -7.61 -3.35 -21.85
N ARG A 229 -6.95 -3.27 -23.00
CA ARG A 229 -6.99 -4.25 -24.09
C ARG A 229 -5.56 -4.64 -24.46
N GLU A 230 -5.41 -5.67 -25.24
CA GLU A 230 -4.12 -6.02 -25.85
C GLU A 230 -3.53 -4.79 -26.56
N GLY A 231 -2.26 -4.50 -26.30
CA GLY A 231 -1.56 -3.34 -26.84
C GLY A 231 -1.87 -2.00 -26.15
N SER A 232 -2.72 -1.94 -25.11
CA SER A 232 -2.93 -0.73 -24.32
C SER A 232 -1.64 -0.26 -23.67
N LEU A 233 -1.47 1.06 -23.53
CA LEU A 233 -0.37 1.65 -22.79
C LEU A 233 -0.77 1.82 -21.31
N SER A 234 0.07 1.32 -20.41
CA SER A 234 -0.05 1.62 -18.98
C SER A 234 0.28 3.09 -18.69
N PRO A 235 -0.06 3.63 -17.50
CA PRO A 235 0.34 4.98 -17.09
C PRO A 235 1.85 5.23 -17.12
N THR A 236 2.65 4.18 -17.07
CA THR A 236 4.13 4.23 -17.12
C THR A 236 4.72 4.03 -18.52
N GLY A 237 3.85 3.93 -19.55
CA GLY A 237 4.26 3.74 -20.94
C GLY A 237 4.59 2.29 -21.32
N GLN A 238 4.31 1.32 -20.46
CA GLN A 238 4.46 -0.10 -20.79
C GLN A 238 3.33 -0.53 -21.75
N VAL A 239 3.67 -1.17 -22.85
CA VAL A 239 2.70 -1.86 -23.70
C VAL A 239 2.25 -3.12 -22.98
N LEU A 240 0.94 -3.27 -22.82
CA LEU A 240 0.35 -4.40 -22.11
C LEU A 240 0.08 -5.55 -23.06
N GLU A 241 0.50 -6.76 -22.66
CA GLU A 241 0.33 -8.00 -23.37
C GLU A 241 -0.45 -9.02 -22.51
N SER A 242 -1.15 -9.92 -23.13
CA SER A 242 -1.96 -10.96 -22.46
C SER A 242 -3.06 -10.38 -21.55
N VAL A 243 -3.76 -9.35 -22.04
CA VAL A 243 -4.78 -8.61 -21.27
C VAL A 243 -6.14 -9.33 -21.35
N VAL A 244 -6.58 -9.88 -20.22
CA VAL A 244 -7.83 -10.67 -20.10
C VAL A 244 -8.89 -10.00 -19.21
N ILE A 245 -8.79 -8.71 -18.95
CA ILE A 245 -9.69 -8.01 -18.01
C ILE A 245 -11.16 -8.09 -18.46
N LYS A 246 -11.42 -7.85 -19.74
CA LYS A 246 -12.79 -7.91 -20.28
C LYS A 246 -13.40 -9.30 -20.15
N ASP A 247 -12.64 -10.31 -20.52
CA ASP A 247 -13.10 -11.72 -20.44
C ASP A 247 -13.37 -12.11 -18.99
N SER A 248 -12.49 -11.67 -18.06
CA SER A 248 -12.67 -11.90 -16.62
C SER A 248 -13.93 -11.23 -16.08
N LEU A 249 -14.22 -9.98 -16.49
CA LEU A 249 -15.43 -9.26 -16.10
C LEU A 249 -16.69 -9.97 -16.63
N LEU A 250 -16.70 -10.35 -17.92
CA LEU A 250 -17.84 -11.02 -18.54
C LEU A 250 -18.11 -12.38 -17.90
N MET A 251 -17.07 -13.20 -17.69
CA MET A 251 -17.21 -14.50 -17.02
C MET A 251 -17.69 -14.36 -15.56
N ALA A 252 -17.19 -13.38 -14.83
CA ALA A 252 -17.61 -13.16 -13.45
C ALA A 252 -19.07 -12.75 -13.36
N THR A 253 -19.50 -11.82 -14.22
CA THR A 253 -20.89 -11.31 -14.24
C THR A 253 -21.88 -12.35 -14.75
N GLU A 254 -21.50 -13.19 -15.73
CA GLU A 254 -22.31 -14.33 -16.17
C GLU A 254 -22.53 -15.32 -15.02
N ARG A 255 -21.45 -15.73 -14.33
CA ARG A 255 -21.53 -16.67 -13.20
C ARG A 255 -22.29 -16.13 -12.00
N PHE A 256 -22.30 -14.81 -11.82
CA PHE A 256 -23.02 -14.13 -10.73
C PHE A 256 -24.50 -13.92 -11.05
N GLY A 257 -24.93 -14.00 -12.34
CA GLY A 257 -26.28 -13.66 -12.76
C GLY A 257 -26.54 -12.14 -12.72
N TRP A 258 -25.57 -11.33 -13.15
CA TRP A 258 -25.62 -9.85 -13.04
C TRP A 258 -26.87 -9.22 -13.68
N LYS A 259 -27.43 -9.86 -14.70
CA LYS A 259 -28.62 -9.38 -15.44
C LYS A 259 -29.94 -10.02 -14.97
N GLU A 260 -29.88 -10.98 -14.05
CA GLU A 260 -31.04 -11.63 -13.44
C GLU A 260 -31.45 -10.95 -12.13
#